data_f0eaf5e6c1fdd5c0f0154b3ec3540819
#
_entry.id   f0eaf5e6c1fdd5c0f0154b3ec3540819
#
_cell.length_a   1.000
_cell.length_b   1.000
_cell.length_c   1.000
_cell.angle_alpha   90.00
_cell.angle_beta   90.00
_cell.angle_gamma   90.00
#
_symmetry.space_group_name_H-M   'P 1'
#
loop_
_entity.id
_entity.type
_entity.pdbx_description
1 polymer ?
#
loop_
_entity_poly.entity_id
_entity_poly.type
_entity_poly.pdbx_seq_one_letter_code
_entity_poly.pdbx_strand_id
1 'polypeptide(L)'
;MRTFWWGTETERSFYRLTKTFWCPLPTFLRQCSVLTHKMEKRKTNPVEVPDIEAAAFKVMLRFIYADDLSELNGDNAMAVLYAADKYGIQGLVEHCLQIPIQNLPNVFLAHSKARLFQFEDFEQQCLRYICQNAETLFKSEEFLQIDQNLLCELFVRDQLMISNEFELWQAALRWADEKCCQNAIECSAENRRAALGPALFKIRFPLILTKDFTKSIVPSGVLTNDEFLSVYQFHCHPNLRDVPGFKPLKFPWHGRISDWNTAKGNRVTLAMEIGKFSEFAQEKEGTGRFSDAVQMKGMLWKIWAQRNEEKESNEKCLGFYLLPSTPKNDGNWSCECSATLRIVSQKNGTEDLTKKYDQVFNNELNSWGWHNFT
;
A
#
# COMPACT_ATOMS: atom_id res chain seq x y z
N MET A 1 25.41 38.39 21.98
CA MET A 1 25.42 37.75 20.64
C MET A 1 26.18 36.45 20.76
N ARG A 2 25.58 35.32 20.39
CA ARG A 2 26.28 34.05 20.28
C ARG A 2 26.22 33.61 18.82
N THR A 3 27.36 33.15 18.30
CA THR A 3 27.48 32.66 16.94
C THR A 3 27.45 31.14 16.99
N PHE A 4 26.61 30.51 16.20
CA PHE A 4 26.54 29.07 16.03
C PHE A 4 27.24 28.73 14.72
N TRP A 5 27.92 27.58 14.73
CA TRP A 5 28.61 27.05 13.58
C TRP A 5 28.20 25.60 13.36
N TRP A 6 27.90 25.23 12.13
CA TRP A 6 27.68 23.86 11.77
C TRP A 6 27.97 23.63 10.29
N GLY A 7 28.03 22.36 9.90
CA GLY A 7 28.29 21.86 8.57
C GLY A 7 29.47 20.89 8.56
N THR A 8 29.55 20.11 7.49
CA THR A 8 30.74 19.30 7.19
C THR A 8 31.93 20.20 6.94
N GLU A 9 33.17 19.68 6.95
CA GLU A 9 34.40 20.48 6.77
C GLU A 9 34.40 21.33 5.48
N THR A 10 33.54 21.01 4.50
CA THR A 10 33.42 21.70 3.21
C THR A 10 32.37 22.82 3.17
N GLU A 11 31.35 22.81 4.05
CA GLU A 11 30.27 23.83 4.07
C GLU A 11 30.05 24.38 5.47
N ARG A 12 30.74 25.51 5.80
CA ARG A 12 30.66 26.17 7.09
C ARG A 12 29.76 27.40 7.02
N SER A 13 28.55 27.30 7.64
CA SER A 13 27.61 28.41 7.74
C SER A 13 27.56 28.98 9.16
N PHE A 14 27.64 30.32 9.31
CA PHE A 14 27.60 31.00 10.60
C PHE A 14 26.27 31.73 10.79
N TYR A 15 25.56 31.45 11.88
CA TYR A 15 24.39 32.24 12.29
C TYR A 15 24.65 32.92 13.63
N ARG A 16 24.37 34.22 13.69
CA ARG A 16 24.57 35.05 14.87
C ARG A 16 23.21 35.27 15.55
N LEU A 17 22.99 34.66 16.70
CA LEU A 17 21.77 34.81 17.48
C LEU A 17 21.92 35.92 18.53
N THR A 18 20.91 36.78 18.66
CA THR A 18 20.91 37.88 19.61
C THR A 18 20.30 37.46 20.95
N LYS A 19 20.82 37.99 22.04
CA LYS A 19 20.48 37.63 23.42
C LYS A 19 19.04 37.99 23.83
N THR A 20 18.34 38.79 23.06
CA THR A 20 17.05 39.40 23.40
C THR A 20 15.83 38.46 23.22
N PHE A 21 15.98 37.34 22.53
CA PHE A 21 14.89 36.41 22.21
C PHE A 21 14.89 35.10 23.02
N TRP A 22 15.48 35.11 24.21
CA TRP A 22 15.73 33.90 25.01
C TRP A 22 14.58 33.47 25.91
N CYS A 23 13.41 34.03 25.80
CA CYS A 23 12.42 33.95 26.88
C CYS A 23 11.24 32.95 26.76
N PRO A 24 10.93 32.20 25.71
CA PRO A 24 9.90 31.18 25.91
C PRO A 24 10.28 29.73 25.54
N LEU A 25 11.52 29.30 25.50
CA LEU A 25 11.91 27.96 25.10
C LEU A 25 12.61 27.18 26.22
N PRO A 26 11.87 26.56 27.17
CA PRO A 26 12.46 25.89 28.34
C PRO A 26 13.32 24.69 27.99
N THR A 27 12.98 23.91 26.96
CA THR A 27 13.63 22.62 26.68
C THR A 27 14.88 22.78 25.81
N PHE A 28 14.78 23.53 24.72
CA PHE A 28 15.93 23.85 23.86
C PHE A 28 17.08 24.49 24.64
N LEU A 29 16.73 25.41 25.56
CA LEU A 29 17.70 26.07 26.43
C LEU A 29 18.29 25.16 27.49
N ARG A 30 17.55 24.19 28.01
CA ARG A 30 18.09 23.19 28.95
C ARG A 30 19.10 22.28 28.27
N GLN A 31 18.85 21.81 27.07
CA GLN A 31 19.78 20.97 26.32
C GLN A 31 21.01 21.77 25.86
N CYS A 32 20.82 23.02 25.43
CA CYS A 32 21.94 23.96 25.21
C CYS A 32 22.60 24.40 26.52
N SER A 33 21.91 24.43 27.67
CA SER A 33 22.51 24.85 28.97
C SER A 33 23.44 23.79 29.57
N VAL A 34 23.22 22.51 29.32
CA VAL A 34 24.18 21.44 29.67
C VAL A 34 25.49 21.65 28.88
N LEU A 35 25.39 22.09 27.63
CA LEU A 35 26.53 22.56 26.84
C LEU A 35 27.09 23.93 27.36
N THR A 36 26.21 24.80 27.91
CA THR A 36 26.60 26.13 28.37
C THR A 36 27.29 26.12 29.72
N HIS A 37 27.04 25.18 30.63
CA HIS A 37 27.76 25.09 31.89
C HIS A 37 29.26 24.77 31.71
N LYS A 38 29.63 24.08 30.62
CA LYS A 38 31.03 23.93 30.20
C LYS A 38 31.61 25.16 29.47
N MET A 39 30.72 26.08 29.02
CA MET A 39 31.06 27.20 28.11
C MET A 39 31.09 28.58 28.73
N GLU A 40 30.73 28.76 30.00
CA GLU A 40 30.82 30.08 30.68
C GLU A 40 32.22 30.70 30.68
N LYS A 41 33.26 29.87 30.42
CA LYS A 41 34.64 30.33 30.32
C LYS A 41 35.13 30.67 28.91
N ARG A 42 34.33 30.44 27.83
CA ARG A 42 34.75 30.73 26.45
C ARG A 42 33.71 31.57 25.70
N LYS A 43 33.77 32.89 25.89
CA LYS A 43 32.80 33.84 25.29
C LYS A 43 32.83 34.01 23.77
N THR A 44 33.65 33.28 23.02
CA THR A 44 33.92 33.54 21.60
C THR A 44 33.81 32.32 20.65
N ASN A 45 33.67 31.11 21.14
CA ASN A 45 33.62 29.94 20.23
C ASN A 45 32.20 29.63 19.78
N PRO A 46 31.97 29.35 18.47
CA PRO A 46 30.69 28.87 17.95
C PRO A 46 30.34 27.51 18.55
N VAL A 47 29.03 27.23 18.67
CA VAL A 47 28.51 25.93 19.10
C VAL A 47 28.37 25.07 17.86
N GLU A 48 28.98 23.89 17.89
CA GLU A 48 28.90 22.92 16.83
C GLU A 48 27.63 22.07 16.97
N VAL A 49 26.90 21.89 15.88
CA VAL A 49 25.68 21.04 15.78
C VAL A 49 25.90 20.06 14.64
N PRO A 50 26.60 18.93 14.88
CA PRO A 50 27.12 18.07 13.81
C PRO A 50 26.07 17.21 13.13
N ASP A 51 24.95 16.95 13.77
CA ASP A 51 23.99 15.92 13.39
C ASP A 51 22.65 16.47 12.86
N ILE A 52 22.59 17.75 12.51
CA ILE A 52 21.43 18.37 11.86
C ILE A 52 21.88 19.05 10.56
N GLU A 53 21.14 18.78 9.50
CA GLU A 53 21.38 19.43 8.21
C GLU A 53 21.20 20.94 8.30
N ALA A 54 22.10 21.69 7.63
CA ALA A 54 22.11 23.15 7.65
C ALA A 54 20.76 23.77 7.25
N ALA A 55 20.13 23.24 6.21
CA ALA A 55 18.83 23.70 5.73
C ALA A 55 17.72 23.47 6.77
N ALA A 56 17.68 22.29 7.38
CA ALA A 56 16.69 21.96 8.40
C ALA A 56 16.82 22.83 9.65
N PHE A 57 18.05 23.06 10.09
CA PHE A 57 18.31 23.94 11.23
C PHE A 57 17.89 25.39 10.95
N LYS A 58 18.10 25.87 9.73
CA LYS A 58 17.67 27.21 9.31
C LYS A 58 16.14 27.34 9.38
N VAL A 59 15.38 26.36 8.84
CA VAL A 59 13.92 26.35 8.93
C VAL A 59 13.47 26.34 10.39
N MET A 60 14.08 25.48 11.23
CA MET A 60 13.80 25.43 12.66
C MET A 60 14.03 26.79 13.34
N LEU A 61 15.13 27.49 13.06
CA LEU A 61 15.40 28.80 13.61
C LEU A 61 14.40 29.87 13.13
N ARG A 62 13.99 29.84 11.84
CA ARG A 62 12.98 30.77 11.32
C ARG A 62 11.64 30.57 12.04
N PHE A 63 11.24 29.32 12.26
CA PHE A 63 10.05 29.03 13.04
C PHE A 63 10.17 29.56 14.48
N ILE A 64 11.28 29.30 15.17
CA ILE A 64 11.49 29.72 16.56
C ILE A 64 11.44 31.27 16.71
N TYR A 65 12.01 32.02 15.75
CA TYR A 65 12.15 33.47 15.86
C TYR A 65 11.02 34.28 15.24
N ALA A 66 10.36 33.73 14.22
CA ALA A 66 9.41 34.48 13.41
C ALA A 66 8.10 33.71 13.11
N ASP A 67 7.94 32.50 13.64
CA ASP A 67 6.84 31.59 13.29
C ASP A 67 6.72 31.38 11.76
N ASP A 68 7.88 31.41 11.07
CA ASP A 68 7.97 31.40 9.62
C ASP A 68 8.23 29.98 9.11
N LEU A 69 7.27 29.46 8.38
CA LEU A 69 7.26 28.14 7.74
C LEU A 69 7.44 28.20 6.22
N SER A 70 7.77 29.34 5.65
CA SER A 70 7.83 29.56 4.21
C SER A 70 8.84 28.65 3.47
N GLU A 71 9.89 28.21 4.16
CA GLU A 71 10.90 27.28 3.61
C GLU A 71 10.62 25.80 3.95
N LEU A 72 9.58 25.51 4.74
CA LEU A 72 9.19 24.13 5.04
C LEU A 72 8.44 23.54 3.85
N ASN A 73 8.93 22.40 3.34
CA ASN A 73 8.31 21.69 2.20
C ASN A 73 8.56 20.18 2.31
N GLY A 74 8.05 19.38 1.33
CA GLY A 74 8.20 17.93 1.34
C GLY A 74 9.65 17.44 1.35
N ASP A 75 10.55 18.14 0.66
CA ASP A 75 11.96 17.71 0.52
C ASP A 75 12.72 17.80 1.84
N ASN A 76 12.45 18.82 2.63
CA ASN A 76 13.15 19.04 3.91
C ASN A 76 12.35 18.61 5.14
N ALA A 77 11.07 18.24 4.99
CA ALA A 77 10.18 17.91 6.09
C ALA A 77 10.75 16.90 7.08
N MET A 78 11.36 15.83 6.59
CA MET A 78 11.90 14.77 7.44
C MET A 78 13.17 15.18 8.18
N ALA A 79 13.97 16.05 7.62
CA ALA A 79 15.15 16.61 8.28
C ALA A 79 14.75 17.66 9.33
N VAL A 80 13.74 18.49 9.00
CA VAL A 80 13.16 19.48 9.94
C VAL A 80 12.45 18.78 11.10
N LEU A 81 11.69 17.71 10.82
CA LEU A 81 11.03 16.88 11.83
C LEU A 81 12.05 16.32 12.84
N TYR A 82 13.16 15.77 12.35
CA TYR A 82 14.24 15.30 13.22
C TYR A 82 14.79 16.41 14.12
N ALA A 83 15.04 17.58 13.54
CA ALA A 83 15.55 18.73 14.30
C ALA A 83 14.52 19.21 15.35
N ALA A 84 13.26 19.32 14.95
CA ALA A 84 12.17 19.77 15.82
C ALA A 84 11.93 18.81 17.00
N ASP A 85 11.89 17.51 16.75
CA ASP A 85 11.73 16.47 17.77
C ASP A 85 12.91 16.48 18.74
N LYS A 86 14.13 16.46 18.22
CA LYS A 86 15.37 16.49 19.02
C LYS A 86 15.45 17.70 19.97
N TYR A 87 14.96 18.85 19.54
CA TYR A 87 14.96 20.08 20.34
C TYR A 87 13.64 20.35 21.07
N GLY A 88 12.65 19.45 20.96
CA GLY A 88 11.37 19.54 21.68
C GLY A 88 10.49 20.69 21.20
N ILE A 89 10.54 21.04 19.91
CA ILE A 89 9.74 22.13 19.32
C ILE A 89 8.44 21.54 18.77
N GLN A 90 7.50 21.24 19.67
CA GLN A 90 6.28 20.51 19.36
C GLN A 90 5.45 21.13 18.23
N GLY A 91 5.31 22.49 18.22
CA GLY A 91 4.57 23.16 17.15
C GLY A 91 5.16 22.90 15.75
N LEU A 92 6.49 22.87 15.64
CA LEU A 92 7.14 22.55 14.36
C LEU A 92 7.01 21.07 13.98
N VAL A 93 7.04 20.17 14.97
CA VAL A 93 6.74 18.73 14.76
C VAL A 93 5.36 18.57 14.15
N GLU A 94 4.33 19.22 14.71
CA GLU A 94 2.96 19.15 14.20
C GLU A 94 2.85 19.66 12.76
N HIS A 95 3.51 20.77 12.42
CA HIS A 95 3.53 21.27 11.05
C HIS A 95 4.23 20.31 10.07
N CYS A 96 5.33 19.68 10.47
CA CYS A 96 6.01 18.68 9.62
C CYS A 96 5.11 17.45 9.36
N LEU A 97 4.37 16.97 10.38
CA LEU A 97 3.47 15.84 10.28
C LEU A 97 2.19 16.15 9.47
N GLN A 98 1.84 17.43 9.27
CA GLN A 98 0.71 17.84 8.44
C GLN A 98 1.05 17.90 6.94
N ILE A 99 2.32 17.80 6.56
CA ILE A 99 2.71 17.79 5.15
C ILE A 99 2.13 16.55 4.48
N PRO A 100 1.39 16.71 3.35
CA PRO A 100 0.80 15.58 2.65
C PRO A 100 1.86 14.57 2.21
N ILE A 101 1.62 13.29 2.48
CA ILE A 101 2.58 12.20 2.22
C ILE A 101 2.98 12.13 0.74
N GLN A 102 2.05 12.43 -0.17
CA GLN A 102 2.33 12.48 -1.61
C GLN A 102 3.37 13.54 -2.01
N ASN A 103 3.61 14.51 -1.15
CA ASN A 103 4.60 15.57 -1.38
C ASN A 103 6.00 15.17 -0.84
N LEU A 104 6.12 14.04 -0.18
CA LEU A 104 7.39 13.53 0.32
C LEU A 104 8.15 12.83 -0.81
N PRO A 105 9.43 13.10 -1.01
CA PRO A 105 10.22 12.50 -2.09
C PRO A 105 10.43 10.98 -1.86
N ASN A 106 10.45 10.55 -0.61
CA ASN A 106 10.67 9.15 -0.25
C ASN A 106 9.80 8.75 0.95
N VAL A 107 8.65 8.14 0.65
CA VAL A 107 7.71 7.66 1.68
C VAL A 107 8.27 6.51 2.52
N PHE A 108 9.16 5.67 1.98
CA PHE A 108 9.79 4.59 2.75
C PHE A 108 10.73 5.14 3.82
N LEU A 109 11.49 6.18 3.48
CA LEU A 109 12.33 6.89 4.44
C LEU A 109 11.48 7.60 5.50
N ALA A 110 10.38 8.25 5.08
CA ALA A 110 9.45 8.90 6.00
C ALA A 110 8.85 7.90 6.99
N HIS A 111 8.41 6.72 6.51
CA HIS A 111 7.94 5.63 7.35
C HIS A 111 9.00 5.17 8.36
N SER A 112 10.24 4.92 7.91
CA SER A 112 11.33 4.46 8.79
C SER A 112 11.65 5.50 9.88
N LYS A 113 11.65 6.79 9.53
CA LYS A 113 11.85 7.89 10.50
C LYS A 113 10.66 8.03 11.45
N ALA A 114 9.42 7.90 10.97
CA ALA A 114 8.22 7.92 11.81
C ALA A 114 8.27 6.82 12.88
N ARG A 115 8.68 5.61 12.49
CA ARG A 115 8.88 4.48 13.41
C ARG A 115 9.98 4.77 14.43
N LEU A 116 11.12 5.31 13.99
CA LEU A 116 12.24 5.64 14.87
C LEU A 116 11.85 6.68 15.94
N PHE A 117 11.05 7.68 15.56
CA PHE A 117 10.60 8.75 16.47
C PHE A 117 9.28 8.44 17.17
N GLN A 118 8.71 7.24 16.96
CA GLN A 118 7.47 6.79 17.59
C GLN A 118 6.23 7.64 17.24
N PHE A 119 6.18 8.18 16.02
CA PHE A 119 5.01 8.86 15.46
C PHE A 119 4.04 7.86 14.84
N GLU A 120 3.35 7.08 15.66
CA GLU A 120 2.52 5.93 15.24
C GLU A 120 1.47 6.31 14.18
N ASP A 121 0.74 7.40 14.38
CA ASP A 121 -0.28 7.85 13.42
C ASP A 121 0.31 8.18 12.05
N PHE A 122 1.46 8.84 12.01
CA PHE A 122 2.14 9.19 10.77
C PHE A 122 2.77 7.95 10.10
N GLU A 123 3.33 7.04 10.89
CA GLU A 123 3.81 5.73 10.41
C GLU A 123 2.68 4.97 9.71
N GLN A 124 1.50 4.89 10.33
CA GLN A 124 0.33 4.22 9.73
C GLN A 124 -0.19 4.94 8.47
N GLN A 125 -0.11 6.26 8.42
CA GLN A 125 -0.42 7.01 7.20
C GLN A 125 0.55 6.69 6.07
N CYS A 126 1.87 6.65 6.34
CA CYS A 126 2.89 6.25 5.37
C CYS A 126 2.64 4.82 4.86
N LEU A 127 2.40 3.86 5.74
CA LEU A 127 2.10 2.47 5.37
C LEU A 127 0.85 2.38 4.50
N ARG A 128 -0.20 3.12 4.85
CA ARG A 128 -1.43 3.17 4.05
C ARG A 128 -1.15 3.69 2.65
N TYR A 129 -0.40 4.78 2.54
CA TYR A 129 -0.03 5.35 1.24
C TYR A 129 0.82 4.38 0.41
N ILE A 130 1.80 3.70 1.03
CA ILE A 130 2.63 2.68 0.36
C ILE A 130 1.74 1.56 -0.17
N CYS A 131 0.83 1.03 0.64
CA CYS A 131 -0.05 -0.04 0.22
C CYS A 131 -0.99 0.38 -0.93
N GLN A 132 -1.53 1.59 -0.89
CA GLN A 132 -2.42 2.13 -1.94
C GLN A 132 -1.70 2.39 -3.27
N ASN A 133 -0.40 2.67 -3.24
CA ASN A 133 0.40 3.00 -4.41
C ASN A 133 1.50 1.95 -4.69
N ALA A 134 1.32 0.73 -4.17
CA ALA A 134 2.34 -0.31 -4.17
C ALA A 134 2.87 -0.62 -5.59
N GLU A 135 1.99 -0.71 -6.59
CA GLU A 135 2.37 -1.03 -7.96
C GLU A 135 3.38 -0.02 -8.56
N THR A 136 3.22 1.26 -8.24
CA THR A 136 4.15 2.32 -8.67
C THR A 136 5.38 2.36 -7.79
N LEU A 137 5.20 2.36 -6.47
CA LEU A 137 6.29 2.49 -5.51
C LEU A 137 7.26 1.31 -5.54
N PHE A 138 6.78 0.09 -5.81
CA PHE A 138 7.66 -1.08 -5.90
C PHE A 138 8.52 -1.09 -7.17
N LYS A 139 8.24 -0.22 -8.14
CA LYS A 139 9.10 -0.02 -9.32
C LYS A 139 10.20 1.01 -9.09
N SER A 140 10.13 1.78 -8.00
CA SER A 140 11.08 2.86 -7.70
C SER A 140 12.41 2.35 -7.13
N GLU A 141 13.44 3.19 -7.19
CA GLU A 141 14.76 2.89 -6.62
C GLU A 141 14.74 2.96 -5.09
N GLU A 142 13.89 3.79 -4.51
CA GLU A 142 13.70 3.94 -3.07
C GLU A 142 13.19 2.64 -2.43
N PHE A 143 12.38 1.87 -3.14
CA PHE A 143 11.93 0.55 -2.71
C PHE A 143 13.10 -0.42 -2.53
N LEU A 144 14.11 -0.36 -3.39
CA LEU A 144 15.27 -1.24 -3.31
C LEU A 144 16.13 -0.99 -2.07
N GLN A 145 15.99 0.18 -1.44
CA GLN A 145 16.74 0.58 -0.24
C GLN A 145 16.09 0.15 1.07
N ILE A 146 14.82 -0.28 1.08
CA ILE A 146 14.15 -0.71 2.33
C ILE A 146 14.84 -1.92 2.94
N ASP A 147 14.67 -2.09 4.26
CA ASP A 147 15.16 -3.27 4.97
C ASP A 147 14.24 -4.49 4.79
N GLN A 148 14.74 -5.66 5.16
CA GLN A 148 14.00 -6.92 5.05
C GLN A 148 12.75 -6.94 5.96
N ASN A 149 12.78 -6.24 7.11
CA ASN A 149 11.67 -6.21 8.04
C ASN A 149 10.49 -5.46 7.43
N LEU A 150 10.73 -4.28 6.84
CA LEU A 150 9.70 -3.54 6.12
C LEU A 150 9.20 -4.30 4.90
N LEU A 151 10.09 -4.98 4.15
CA LEU A 151 9.69 -5.85 3.05
C LEU A 151 8.72 -6.95 3.51
N CYS A 152 9.04 -7.64 4.60
CA CYS A 152 8.17 -8.66 5.19
C CYS A 152 6.82 -8.07 5.63
N GLU A 153 6.86 -6.90 6.28
CA GLU A 153 5.67 -6.20 6.74
C GLU A 153 4.75 -5.82 5.59
N LEU A 154 5.29 -5.30 4.50
CA LEU A 154 4.51 -4.94 3.31
C LEU A 154 3.91 -6.18 2.64
N PHE A 155 4.69 -7.25 2.48
CA PHE A 155 4.25 -8.45 1.77
C PHE A 155 3.19 -9.27 2.51
N VAL A 156 3.12 -9.17 3.84
CA VAL A 156 2.08 -9.85 4.63
C VAL A 156 0.73 -9.13 4.56
N ARG A 157 0.70 -7.83 4.21
CA ARG A 157 -0.52 -7.03 4.26
C ARG A 157 -1.51 -7.42 3.18
N ASP A 158 -2.73 -7.75 3.59
CA ASP A 158 -3.82 -8.07 2.65
C ASP A 158 -4.25 -6.86 1.83
N GLN A 159 -4.09 -5.64 2.37
CA GLN A 159 -4.49 -4.37 1.75
C GLN A 159 -3.51 -3.86 0.69
N LEU A 160 -2.48 -4.63 0.34
CA LEU A 160 -1.50 -4.23 -0.67
C LEU A 160 -2.14 -4.20 -2.06
N MET A 161 -2.26 -3.01 -2.64
CA MET A 161 -2.87 -2.81 -3.96
C MET A 161 -1.84 -3.08 -5.05
N ILE A 162 -1.94 -4.26 -5.62
CA ILE A 162 -1.14 -4.75 -6.76
C ILE A 162 -2.05 -5.44 -7.76
N SER A 163 -1.71 -5.39 -9.04
CA SER A 163 -2.48 -6.01 -10.10
C SER A 163 -2.52 -7.54 -9.97
N ASN A 164 -1.39 -8.15 -9.58
CA ASN A 164 -1.27 -9.59 -9.37
C ASN A 164 -0.02 -9.94 -8.55
N GLU A 165 0.04 -11.15 -8.00
CA GLU A 165 1.17 -11.62 -7.19
C GLU A 165 2.47 -11.83 -8.01
N PHE A 166 2.39 -11.92 -9.33
CA PHE A 166 3.56 -12.02 -10.18
C PHE A 166 4.36 -10.70 -10.21
N GLU A 167 3.67 -9.55 -10.21
CA GLU A 167 4.32 -8.24 -10.07
C GLU A 167 5.06 -8.12 -8.74
N LEU A 168 4.46 -8.66 -7.65
CA LEU A 168 5.10 -8.69 -6.34
C LEU A 168 6.37 -9.55 -6.35
N TRP A 169 6.32 -10.70 -7.01
CA TRP A 169 7.49 -11.56 -7.21
C TRP A 169 8.60 -10.86 -7.97
N GLN A 170 8.28 -10.14 -9.04
CA GLN A 170 9.27 -9.37 -9.79
C GLN A 170 9.91 -8.27 -8.95
N ALA A 171 9.10 -7.55 -8.16
CA ALA A 171 9.61 -6.55 -7.22
C ALA A 171 10.54 -7.18 -6.17
N ALA A 172 10.16 -8.35 -5.63
CA ALA A 172 10.96 -9.10 -4.68
C ALA A 172 12.31 -9.52 -5.24
N LEU A 173 12.36 -9.99 -6.49
CA LEU A 173 13.61 -10.36 -7.16
C LEU A 173 14.53 -9.16 -7.38
N ARG A 174 13.97 -8.03 -7.86
CA ARG A 174 14.75 -6.79 -8.02
C ARG A 174 15.35 -6.34 -6.70
N TRP A 175 14.58 -6.38 -5.64
CA TRP A 175 15.05 -6.04 -4.30
C TRP A 175 16.16 -6.99 -3.83
N ALA A 176 16.01 -8.31 -4.06
CA ALA A 176 17.03 -9.30 -3.71
C ALA A 176 18.33 -9.10 -4.51
N ASP A 177 18.23 -8.80 -5.81
CA ASP A 177 19.38 -8.51 -6.67
C ASP A 177 20.13 -7.28 -6.17
N GLU A 178 19.42 -6.21 -5.83
CA GLU A 178 20.04 -5.01 -5.25
C GLU A 178 20.74 -5.32 -3.92
N LYS A 179 20.15 -6.15 -3.05
CA LYS A 179 20.82 -6.57 -1.80
C LYS A 179 22.07 -7.42 -2.07
N CYS A 180 22.06 -8.26 -3.09
CA CYS A 180 23.25 -8.98 -3.52
C CYS A 180 24.33 -8.00 -4.01
N CYS A 181 23.99 -7.02 -4.83
CA CYS A 181 24.90 -5.97 -5.30
C CYS A 181 25.48 -5.15 -4.14
N GLN A 182 24.66 -4.70 -3.21
CA GLN A 182 25.09 -3.94 -2.02
C GLN A 182 26.08 -4.72 -1.15
N ASN A 183 25.93 -6.04 -1.09
CA ASN A 183 26.84 -6.93 -0.33
C ASN A 183 28.01 -7.45 -1.18
N ALA A 184 28.15 -7.03 -2.44
CA ALA A 184 29.18 -7.48 -3.39
C ALA A 184 29.20 -9.01 -3.56
N ILE A 185 28.02 -9.65 -3.58
CA ILE A 185 27.85 -11.10 -3.81
C ILE A 185 27.14 -11.34 -5.15
N GLU A 186 27.37 -12.52 -5.74
CA GLU A 186 26.71 -12.92 -6.98
C GLU A 186 25.19 -13.07 -6.78
N CYS A 187 24.40 -12.68 -7.79
CA CYS A 187 22.93 -12.82 -7.80
C CYS A 187 22.53 -14.27 -8.14
N SER A 188 23.04 -15.26 -7.37
CA SER A 188 22.64 -16.66 -7.52
C SER A 188 21.25 -16.92 -6.90
N ALA A 189 20.66 -18.08 -7.25
CA ALA A 189 19.37 -18.49 -6.67
C ALA A 189 19.43 -18.57 -5.14
N GLU A 190 20.52 -19.11 -4.60
CA GLU A 190 20.78 -19.26 -3.17
C GLU A 190 20.92 -17.91 -2.48
N ASN A 191 21.67 -16.98 -3.09
CA ASN A 191 21.89 -15.65 -2.52
C ASN A 191 20.62 -14.79 -2.56
N ARG A 192 19.84 -14.85 -3.65
CA ARG A 192 18.51 -14.24 -3.74
C ARG A 192 17.56 -14.78 -2.66
N ARG A 193 17.53 -16.10 -2.49
CA ARG A 193 16.74 -16.75 -1.44
C ARG A 193 17.17 -16.31 -0.05
N ALA A 194 18.46 -16.25 0.22
CA ALA A 194 19.00 -15.79 1.49
C ALA A 194 18.63 -14.31 1.76
N ALA A 195 18.74 -13.43 0.74
CA ALA A 195 18.36 -12.04 0.84
C ALA A 195 16.86 -11.87 1.15
N LEU A 196 15.99 -12.60 0.44
CA LEU A 196 14.54 -12.56 0.69
C LEU A 196 14.16 -13.10 2.06
N GLY A 197 14.80 -14.18 2.50
CA GLY A 197 14.55 -14.80 3.82
C GLY A 197 13.06 -15.04 4.09
N PRO A 198 12.51 -14.53 5.24
CA PRO A 198 11.10 -14.68 5.58
C PRO A 198 10.12 -14.01 4.60
N ALA A 199 10.54 -12.98 3.87
CA ALA A 199 9.69 -12.27 2.90
C ALA A 199 9.25 -13.18 1.74
N LEU A 200 10.08 -14.15 1.35
CA LEU A 200 9.76 -15.15 0.34
C LEU A 200 8.45 -15.88 0.64
N PHE A 201 8.22 -16.22 1.92
CA PHE A 201 7.03 -16.95 2.37
C PHE A 201 5.78 -16.07 2.57
N LYS A 202 5.87 -14.77 2.27
CA LYS A 202 4.73 -13.84 2.26
C LYS A 202 4.16 -13.64 0.85
N ILE A 203 4.87 -14.07 -0.18
CA ILE A 203 4.40 -14.05 -1.56
C ILE A 203 3.41 -15.19 -1.77
N ARG A 204 2.28 -14.89 -2.39
CA ARG A 204 1.17 -15.83 -2.59
C ARG A 204 1.34 -16.59 -3.91
N PHE A 205 2.43 -17.36 -4.03
CA PHE A 205 2.74 -18.14 -5.23
C PHE A 205 1.58 -18.98 -5.77
N PRO A 206 0.71 -19.58 -4.92
CA PRO A 206 -0.45 -20.31 -5.41
C PRO A 206 -1.47 -19.49 -6.20
N LEU A 207 -1.43 -18.15 -6.08
CA LEU A 207 -2.32 -17.24 -6.81
C LEU A 207 -1.72 -16.75 -8.13
N ILE A 208 -0.45 -17.05 -8.39
CA ILE A 208 0.21 -16.71 -9.65
C ILE A 208 -0.28 -17.69 -10.72
N LEU A 209 -0.61 -17.16 -11.89
CA LEU A 209 -1.03 -18.02 -13.01
C LEU A 209 0.03 -19.08 -13.29
N THR A 210 -0.39 -20.35 -13.49
CA THR A 210 0.49 -21.50 -13.74
C THR A 210 1.48 -21.22 -14.87
N LYS A 211 1.06 -20.50 -15.91
CA LYS A 211 1.93 -20.10 -17.03
C LYS A 211 3.11 -19.24 -16.58
N ASP A 212 2.85 -18.22 -15.77
CA ASP A 212 3.86 -17.26 -15.29
C ASP A 212 4.75 -17.93 -14.22
N PHE A 213 4.15 -18.77 -13.38
CA PHE A 213 4.86 -19.59 -12.41
C PHE A 213 5.87 -20.50 -13.09
N THR A 214 5.43 -21.25 -14.10
CA THR A 214 6.29 -22.18 -14.85
C THR A 214 7.37 -21.48 -15.64
N LYS A 215 7.04 -20.35 -16.28
CA LYS A 215 7.94 -19.62 -17.17
C LYS A 215 9.04 -18.84 -16.43
N SER A 216 8.71 -18.28 -15.26
CA SER A 216 9.56 -17.27 -14.62
C SER A 216 10.02 -17.66 -13.22
N ILE A 217 9.15 -18.32 -12.42
CA ILE A 217 9.50 -18.62 -11.02
C ILE A 217 10.30 -19.89 -10.91
N VAL A 218 9.85 -20.97 -11.56
CA VAL A 218 10.58 -22.26 -11.55
C VAL A 218 12.02 -22.12 -12.06
N PRO A 219 12.28 -21.46 -13.21
CA PRO A 219 13.65 -21.29 -13.69
C PRO A 219 14.55 -20.40 -12.83
N SER A 220 13.96 -19.57 -11.95
CA SER A 220 14.73 -18.72 -11.03
C SER A 220 15.55 -19.52 -10.02
N GLY A 221 15.16 -20.76 -9.74
CA GLY A 221 15.81 -21.65 -8.77
C GLY A 221 15.65 -21.21 -7.31
N VAL A 222 14.94 -20.13 -7.01
CA VAL A 222 14.78 -19.58 -5.67
C VAL A 222 13.93 -20.49 -4.78
N LEU A 223 12.92 -21.16 -5.35
CA LEU A 223 12.11 -22.15 -4.63
C LEU A 223 12.77 -23.51 -4.64
N THR A 224 12.66 -24.23 -3.52
CA THR A 224 13.09 -25.62 -3.44
C THR A 224 12.14 -26.55 -4.22
N ASN A 225 12.61 -27.77 -4.54
CA ASN A 225 11.79 -28.77 -5.23
C ASN A 225 10.47 -29.07 -4.50
N ASP A 226 10.49 -29.14 -3.19
CA ASP A 226 9.28 -29.38 -2.40
C ASP A 226 8.30 -28.19 -2.42
N GLU A 227 8.85 -26.97 -2.45
CA GLU A 227 8.06 -25.74 -2.48
C GLU A 227 7.35 -25.56 -3.83
N PHE A 228 8.07 -25.68 -4.94
CA PHE A 228 7.39 -25.58 -6.24
C PHE A 228 6.43 -26.74 -6.49
N LEU A 229 6.76 -27.96 -6.02
CA LEU A 229 5.82 -29.10 -6.13
C LEU A 229 4.52 -28.85 -5.36
N SER A 230 4.62 -28.29 -4.15
CA SER A 230 3.42 -27.94 -3.37
C SER A 230 2.53 -26.91 -4.07
N VAL A 231 3.12 -25.94 -4.75
CA VAL A 231 2.38 -24.94 -5.54
C VAL A 231 1.75 -25.58 -6.78
N TYR A 232 2.46 -26.47 -7.48
CA TYR A 232 1.87 -27.22 -8.62
C TYR A 232 0.73 -28.12 -8.19
N GLN A 233 0.86 -28.85 -7.06
CA GLN A 233 -0.21 -29.66 -6.51
C GLN A 233 -1.44 -28.80 -6.20
N PHE A 234 -1.25 -27.60 -5.64
CA PHE A 234 -2.34 -26.66 -5.42
C PHE A 234 -2.99 -26.20 -6.72
N HIS A 235 -2.21 -25.88 -7.76
CA HIS A 235 -2.77 -25.49 -9.07
C HIS A 235 -3.59 -26.60 -9.72
N CYS A 236 -3.15 -27.85 -9.60
CA CYS A 236 -3.87 -29.00 -10.16
C CYS A 236 -5.10 -29.38 -9.31
N HIS A 237 -4.97 -29.31 -8.01
CA HIS A 237 -5.97 -29.81 -7.05
C HIS A 237 -6.12 -28.89 -5.83
N PRO A 238 -6.71 -27.70 -5.98
CA PRO A 238 -6.85 -26.74 -4.88
C PRO A 238 -7.57 -27.30 -3.64
N ASN A 239 -8.42 -28.30 -3.84
CA ASN A 239 -9.27 -28.90 -2.80
C ASN A 239 -8.59 -30.03 -2.00
N LEU A 240 -7.42 -30.51 -2.45
CA LEU A 240 -6.71 -31.64 -1.83
C LEU A 240 -5.57 -31.21 -0.92
N ARG A 241 -5.58 -29.97 -0.45
CA ARG A 241 -4.52 -29.37 0.38
C ARG A 241 -4.19 -30.16 1.65
N ASP A 242 -5.20 -30.70 2.28
CA ASP A 242 -5.08 -31.39 3.57
C ASP A 242 -5.10 -32.92 3.43
N VAL A 243 -4.97 -33.46 2.21
CA VAL A 243 -5.00 -34.89 1.95
C VAL A 243 -3.61 -35.49 2.23
N PRO A 244 -3.52 -36.57 3.00
CA PRO A 244 -2.26 -37.28 3.21
C PRO A 244 -1.57 -37.66 1.89
N GLY A 245 -0.27 -37.38 1.78
CA GLY A 245 0.53 -37.62 0.57
C GLY A 245 0.77 -36.35 -0.28
N PHE A 246 0.05 -35.25 -0.05
CA PHE A 246 0.36 -33.96 -0.65
C PHE A 246 1.43 -33.23 0.13
N LYS A 247 2.29 -32.48 -0.57
CA LYS A 247 3.28 -31.64 0.08
C LYS A 247 2.59 -30.47 0.78
N PRO A 248 2.94 -30.15 2.03
CA PRO A 248 2.32 -29.06 2.75
C PRO A 248 2.61 -27.73 2.07
N LEU A 249 1.56 -26.92 1.86
CA LEU A 249 1.67 -25.60 1.26
C LEU A 249 2.26 -24.61 2.27
N LYS A 250 3.46 -24.09 1.98
CA LYS A 250 4.17 -23.12 2.84
C LYS A 250 3.80 -21.67 2.56
N PHE A 251 3.03 -21.40 1.51
CA PHE A 251 2.71 -20.06 1.02
C PHE A 251 1.25 -19.71 1.29
N PRO A 252 0.93 -18.43 1.54
CA PRO A 252 -0.46 -17.98 1.63
C PRO A 252 -1.18 -18.22 0.30
N TRP A 253 -2.44 -18.59 0.37
CA TRP A 253 -3.27 -18.96 -0.79
C TRP A 253 -4.54 -18.13 -0.91
N HIS A 254 -4.86 -17.30 0.07
CA HIS A 254 -5.99 -16.38 0.02
C HIS A 254 -5.59 -15.09 -0.72
N GLY A 255 -6.52 -14.50 -1.47
CA GLY A 255 -6.30 -13.26 -2.20
C GLY A 255 -6.07 -12.06 -1.29
N ARG A 256 -5.50 -10.99 -1.84
CA ARG A 256 -5.39 -9.70 -1.14
C ARG A 256 -6.71 -8.96 -1.19
N ILE A 257 -6.93 -8.09 -0.22
CA ILE A 257 -8.12 -7.25 -0.16
C ILE A 257 -7.82 -5.99 -0.97
N SER A 258 -8.49 -5.83 -2.11
CA SER A 258 -8.23 -4.74 -3.04
C SER A 258 -8.71 -3.35 -2.60
N ASP A 259 -9.26 -3.18 -1.36
CA ASP A 259 -9.89 -1.93 -0.99
C ASP A 259 -9.60 -1.47 0.45
N TRP A 260 -8.89 -0.33 0.59
CA TRP A 260 -8.68 0.37 1.86
C TRP A 260 -9.96 1.01 2.42
N ASN A 261 -10.96 1.25 1.57
CA ASN A 261 -12.25 1.78 2.00
C ASN A 261 -13.08 0.78 2.79
N THR A 262 -12.72 -0.52 2.78
CA THR A 262 -13.38 -1.55 3.59
C THR A 262 -13.05 -1.46 5.08
N ALA A 263 -12.03 -0.70 5.50
CA ALA A 263 -11.79 -0.44 6.93
C ALA A 263 -12.85 0.49 7.58
N LYS A 264 -13.66 1.19 6.77
CA LYS A 264 -14.81 2.01 7.24
C LYS A 264 -16.17 1.57 6.74
N GLY A 265 -16.25 0.46 6.04
CA GLY A 265 -17.54 -0.10 5.58
C GLY A 265 -17.30 -1.08 4.44
N ASN A 266 -17.75 -2.28 4.60
CA ASN A 266 -17.80 -3.41 3.66
C ASN A 266 -18.44 -3.04 2.29
N ARG A 267 -17.95 -2.04 1.59
CA ARG A 267 -18.54 -1.54 0.35
C ARG A 267 -17.52 -1.58 -0.79
N VAL A 268 -17.87 -2.23 -1.88
CA VAL A 268 -17.11 -2.30 -3.13
C VAL A 268 -18.00 -1.79 -4.25
N THR A 269 -17.41 -1.11 -5.22
CA THR A 269 -18.09 -0.72 -6.46
C THR A 269 -17.51 -1.54 -7.60
N LEU A 270 -18.38 -2.32 -8.27
CA LEU A 270 -18.05 -2.98 -9.52
C LEU A 270 -18.60 -2.12 -10.67
N ALA A 271 -17.83 -1.96 -11.72
CA ALA A 271 -18.29 -1.30 -12.95
C ALA A 271 -18.16 -2.27 -14.13
N MET A 272 -19.09 -2.18 -15.06
CA MET A 272 -19.07 -2.93 -16.29
C MET A 272 -19.56 -2.04 -17.44
N GLU A 273 -18.84 -2.05 -18.54
CA GLU A 273 -19.25 -1.41 -19.76
C GLU A 273 -19.70 -2.45 -20.78
N ILE A 274 -20.87 -2.26 -21.36
CA ILE A 274 -21.38 -3.10 -22.44
C ILE A 274 -21.25 -2.29 -23.73
N GLY A 275 -20.11 -2.45 -24.43
CA GLY A 275 -19.94 -1.90 -25.77
C GLY A 275 -20.93 -2.47 -26.76
N LYS A 276 -21.32 -1.66 -27.76
CA LYS A 276 -22.26 -2.07 -28.81
C LYS A 276 -23.58 -2.66 -28.28
N PHE A 277 -24.21 -1.95 -27.35
CA PHE A 277 -25.42 -2.41 -26.68
C PHE A 277 -26.52 -2.84 -27.64
N SER A 278 -26.66 -2.19 -28.80
CA SER A 278 -27.64 -2.53 -29.83
C SER A 278 -27.41 -3.92 -30.44
N GLU A 279 -26.16 -4.36 -30.58
CA GLU A 279 -25.83 -5.72 -31.04
C GLU A 279 -26.14 -6.73 -29.95
N PHE A 280 -25.75 -6.43 -28.70
CA PHE A 280 -26.03 -7.28 -27.53
C PHE A 280 -27.54 -7.51 -27.34
N ALA A 281 -28.36 -6.47 -27.53
CA ALA A 281 -29.82 -6.56 -27.42
C ALA A 281 -30.47 -7.44 -28.51
N GLN A 282 -29.75 -7.79 -29.58
CA GLN A 282 -30.20 -8.68 -30.65
C GLN A 282 -29.71 -10.13 -30.49
N GLU A 283 -28.83 -10.38 -29.54
CA GLU A 283 -28.32 -11.72 -29.26
C GLU A 283 -29.45 -12.67 -28.75
N LYS A 284 -29.16 -13.95 -28.68
CA LYS A 284 -30.13 -14.93 -28.17
C LYS A 284 -30.43 -14.68 -26.69
N GLU A 285 -31.66 -15.04 -26.29
CA GLU A 285 -32.04 -15.08 -24.89
C GLU A 285 -31.03 -15.93 -24.07
N GLY A 286 -30.68 -15.43 -22.88
CA GLY A 286 -29.69 -16.06 -22.02
C GLY A 286 -28.26 -15.67 -22.30
N THR A 287 -27.97 -14.94 -23.41
CA THR A 287 -26.62 -14.45 -23.66
C THR A 287 -26.28 -13.37 -22.63
N GLY A 288 -25.08 -13.44 -22.06
CA GLY A 288 -24.65 -12.52 -21.01
C GLY A 288 -23.23 -11.99 -21.16
N ARG A 289 -22.96 -10.93 -20.45
CA ARG A 289 -21.64 -10.31 -20.27
C ARG A 289 -21.31 -10.28 -18.80
N PHE A 290 -20.04 -10.49 -18.46
CA PHE A 290 -19.54 -10.45 -17.09
C PHE A 290 -18.60 -9.27 -16.92
N SER A 291 -18.67 -8.64 -15.75
CA SER A 291 -17.63 -7.71 -15.33
C SER A 291 -16.34 -8.44 -14.96
N ASP A 292 -15.26 -7.70 -14.80
CA ASP A 292 -14.10 -8.18 -14.06
C ASP A 292 -14.50 -8.57 -12.64
N ALA A 293 -13.79 -9.55 -12.09
CA ALA A 293 -14.03 -9.99 -10.73
C ALA A 293 -13.37 -9.05 -9.73
N VAL A 294 -14.09 -8.67 -8.69
CA VAL A 294 -13.56 -7.92 -7.56
C VAL A 294 -13.65 -8.77 -6.30
N GLN A 295 -12.56 -8.85 -5.56
CA GLN A 295 -12.53 -9.62 -4.33
C GLN A 295 -13.01 -8.79 -3.14
N MET A 296 -13.94 -9.36 -2.35
CA MET A 296 -14.42 -8.78 -1.10
C MET A 296 -14.67 -9.90 -0.08
N LYS A 297 -14.09 -9.77 1.11
CA LYS A 297 -14.22 -10.76 2.20
C LYS A 297 -13.86 -12.21 1.78
N GLY A 298 -12.82 -12.37 0.98
CA GLY A 298 -12.38 -13.69 0.53
C GLY A 298 -13.19 -14.29 -0.63
N MET A 299 -14.23 -13.60 -1.09
CA MET A 299 -15.08 -14.01 -2.22
C MET A 299 -14.82 -13.11 -3.42
N LEU A 300 -14.91 -13.68 -4.61
CA LEU A 300 -14.87 -12.94 -5.87
C LEU A 300 -16.30 -12.58 -6.28
N TRP A 301 -16.51 -11.31 -6.56
CA TRP A 301 -17.80 -10.78 -6.96
C TRP A 301 -17.75 -10.31 -8.41
N LYS A 302 -18.79 -10.63 -9.19
CA LYS A 302 -18.96 -10.20 -10.57
C LYS A 302 -20.38 -9.68 -10.78
N ILE A 303 -20.51 -8.76 -11.73
CA ILE A 303 -21.80 -8.41 -12.32
C ILE A 303 -22.03 -9.30 -13.53
N TRP A 304 -23.24 -9.78 -13.69
CA TRP A 304 -23.71 -10.47 -14.88
C TRP A 304 -24.88 -9.71 -15.47
N ALA A 305 -24.70 -9.18 -16.66
CA ALA A 305 -25.76 -8.59 -17.46
C ALA A 305 -26.19 -9.58 -18.52
N GLN A 306 -27.45 -9.92 -18.54
CA GLN A 306 -28.01 -10.95 -19.42
C GLN A 306 -29.16 -10.38 -20.24
N ARG A 307 -29.19 -10.74 -21.54
CA ARG A 307 -30.32 -10.45 -22.41
C ARG A 307 -31.44 -11.49 -22.08
N ASN A 308 -32.61 -10.98 -21.70
CA ASN A 308 -33.79 -11.77 -21.35
C ASN A 308 -35.01 -11.37 -22.21
N GLU A 309 -36.06 -12.18 -22.15
CA GLU A 309 -37.38 -11.86 -22.69
C GLU A 309 -38.42 -12.00 -21.58
N GLU A 310 -39.30 -11.04 -21.49
CA GLU A 310 -40.40 -11.08 -20.53
C GLU A 310 -41.49 -12.05 -21.04
N LYS A 311 -41.83 -13.03 -20.24
CA LYS A 311 -42.69 -14.15 -20.66
C LYS A 311 -44.10 -13.74 -21.05
N GLU A 312 -44.62 -12.62 -20.55
CA GLU A 312 -45.99 -12.17 -20.78
C GLU A 312 -46.10 -11.20 -21.97
N SER A 313 -45.10 -10.35 -22.17
CA SER A 313 -45.11 -9.30 -23.22
C SER A 313 -44.24 -9.62 -24.43
N ASN A 314 -43.38 -10.64 -24.35
CA ASN A 314 -42.36 -10.94 -25.36
C ASN A 314 -41.39 -9.75 -25.60
N GLU A 315 -41.34 -8.82 -24.65
CA GLU A 315 -40.44 -7.67 -24.73
C GLU A 315 -39.04 -8.06 -24.29
N LYS A 316 -38.03 -7.48 -24.97
CA LYS A 316 -36.64 -7.68 -24.65
C LYS A 316 -36.30 -6.86 -23.41
N CYS A 317 -35.73 -7.49 -22.40
CA CYS A 317 -35.31 -6.85 -21.18
C CYS A 317 -33.87 -7.19 -20.81
N LEU A 318 -33.26 -6.36 -19.98
CA LEU A 318 -31.93 -6.60 -19.42
C LEU A 318 -32.06 -7.20 -18.03
N GLY A 319 -31.61 -8.44 -17.88
CA GLY A 319 -31.37 -9.03 -16.58
C GLY A 319 -30.05 -8.54 -16.02
N PHE A 320 -30.01 -8.22 -14.73
CA PHE A 320 -28.82 -7.66 -14.07
C PHE A 320 -28.63 -8.30 -12.69
N TYR A 321 -27.53 -9.05 -12.53
CA TYR A 321 -27.30 -9.92 -11.39
C TYR A 321 -25.93 -9.67 -10.76
N LEU A 322 -25.85 -9.88 -9.45
CA LEU A 322 -24.59 -9.99 -8.71
C LEU A 322 -24.33 -11.48 -8.45
N LEU A 323 -23.10 -11.90 -8.77
CA LEU A 323 -22.65 -13.28 -8.59
C LEU A 323 -21.45 -13.31 -7.65
N PRO A 324 -21.56 -13.94 -6.49
CA PRO A 324 -20.40 -14.36 -5.74
C PRO A 324 -19.77 -15.56 -6.44
N SER A 325 -18.48 -15.50 -6.65
CA SER A 325 -17.67 -16.64 -7.07
C SER A 325 -16.82 -17.07 -5.89
N THR A 326 -17.19 -18.16 -5.26
CA THR A 326 -16.35 -18.79 -4.26
C THR A 326 -15.22 -19.55 -4.93
N PRO A 327 -14.03 -19.64 -4.32
CA PRO A 327 -13.11 -20.71 -4.64
C PRO A 327 -13.89 -22.04 -4.44
N LYS A 328 -14.08 -22.80 -5.50
CA LYS A 328 -14.86 -24.04 -5.49
C LYS A 328 -14.45 -24.88 -4.28
N ASN A 329 -15.42 -25.26 -3.46
CA ASN A 329 -15.40 -26.26 -2.38
C ASN A 329 -14.93 -25.86 -0.97
N ASP A 330 -15.20 -24.69 -0.46
CA ASP A 330 -15.33 -24.58 0.98
C ASP A 330 -16.78 -24.90 1.35
N GLY A 331 -16.96 -25.80 2.33
CA GLY A 331 -18.26 -26.28 2.80
C GLY A 331 -19.29 -25.17 3.03
N ASN A 332 -20.39 -25.42 3.68
CA ASN A 332 -21.46 -24.43 3.87
C ASN A 332 -20.95 -23.01 4.16
N TRP A 333 -20.95 -22.16 3.14
CA TRP A 333 -20.67 -20.75 3.28
C TRP A 333 -21.95 -19.92 3.21
N SER A 334 -21.98 -18.81 3.89
CA SER A 334 -23.06 -17.83 3.85
C SER A 334 -22.48 -16.41 3.95
N CYS A 335 -23.00 -15.50 3.13
CA CYS A 335 -22.57 -14.11 3.11
C CYS A 335 -23.76 -13.18 2.97
N GLU A 336 -24.01 -12.36 3.98
CA GLU A 336 -25.00 -11.28 3.92
C GLU A 336 -24.41 -10.10 3.12
N CYS A 337 -25.15 -9.62 2.13
CA CYS A 337 -24.76 -8.57 1.22
C CYS A 337 -25.91 -7.61 0.95
N SER A 338 -25.64 -6.31 1.17
CA SER A 338 -26.48 -5.20 0.68
C SER A 338 -25.90 -4.67 -0.61
N ALA A 339 -26.66 -4.70 -1.69
CA ALA A 339 -26.17 -4.23 -3.00
C ALA A 339 -27.08 -3.16 -3.61
N THR A 340 -26.46 -2.25 -4.34
CA THR A 340 -27.11 -1.28 -5.20
C THR A 340 -26.64 -1.50 -6.61
N LEU A 341 -27.51 -1.95 -7.49
CA LEU A 341 -27.25 -2.06 -8.92
C LEU A 341 -27.76 -0.80 -9.63
N ARG A 342 -26.93 -0.23 -10.50
CA ARG A 342 -27.24 1.03 -11.20
C ARG A 342 -26.83 0.95 -12.66
N ILE A 343 -27.74 1.32 -13.55
CA ILE A 343 -27.42 1.59 -14.95
C ILE A 343 -27.29 3.09 -15.13
N VAL A 344 -26.11 3.52 -15.54
CA VAL A 344 -25.81 4.94 -15.76
C VAL A 344 -26.39 5.37 -17.10
N SER A 345 -27.26 6.39 -17.05
CA SER A 345 -27.86 6.95 -18.27
C SER A 345 -26.79 7.60 -19.14
N GLN A 346 -26.82 7.31 -20.44
CA GLN A 346 -25.94 7.93 -21.43
C GLN A 346 -26.59 9.18 -22.08
N LYS A 347 -27.81 9.55 -21.66
CA LYS A 347 -28.51 10.74 -22.17
C LYS A 347 -28.47 11.85 -21.11
N ASN A 348 -28.02 13.04 -21.52
CA ASN A 348 -28.05 14.21 -20.64
C ASN A 348 -29.46 14.51 -20.13
N GLY A 349 -29.61 14.66 -18.81
CA GLY A 349 -30.89 14.99 -18.19
C GLY A 349 -31.80 13.81 -17.89
N THR A 350 -31.37 12.56 -18.14
CA THR A 350 -32.12 11.35 -17.75
C THR A 350 -31.50 10.76 -16.48
N GLU A 351 -32.33 10.39 -15.53
CA GLU A 351 -31.88 9.76 -14.29
C GLU A 351 -31.37 8.33 -14.51
N ASP A 352 -30.41 7.93 -13.66
CA ASP A 352 -29.90 6.56 -13.63
C ASP A 352 -30.95 5.60 -13.11
N LEU A 353 -31.07 4.44 -13.71
CA LEU A 353 -31.92 3.38 -13.21
C LEU A 353 -31.20 2.65 -12.07
N THR A 354 -31.78 2.69 -10.88
CA THR A 354 -31.16 2.15 -9.66
C THR A 354 -32.13 1.24 -8.92
N LYS A 355 -31.66 0.03 -8.57
CA LYS A 355 -32.39 -0.92 -7.71
C LYS A 355 -31.47 -1.35 -6.56
N LYS A 356 -32.05 -1.52 -5.35
CA LYS A 356 -31.34 -1.93 -4.13
C LYS A 356 -31.94 -3.21 -3.58
N TYR A 357 -31.10 -4.02 -2.95
CA TYR A 357 -31.54 -5.23 -2.24
C TYR A 357 -30.57 -5.61 -1.14
N ASP A 358 -31.09 -6.38 -0.18
CA ASP A 358 -30.33 -7.07 0.87
C ASP A 358 -30.56 -8.56 0.67
N GLN A 359 -29.48 -9.35 0.62
CA GLN A 359 -29.57 -10.78 0.34
C GLN A 359 -28.49 -11.54 1.08
N VAL A 360 -28.84 -12.76 1.49
CA VAL A 360 -27.87 -13.74 2.01
C VAL A 360 -27.55 -14.73 0.88
N PHE A 361 -26.31 -14.68 0.42
CA PHE A 361 -25.79 -15.66 -0.56
C PHE A 361 -25.26 -16.88 0.18
N ASN A 362 -25.42 -18.06 -0.43
CA ASN A 362 -24.95 -19.34 0.08
C ASN A 362 -24.73 -20.32 -1.08
N ASN A 363 -24.44 -21.58 -0.79
CA ASN A 363 -24.22 -22.62 -1.81
C ASN A 363 -25.45 -22.87 -2.73
N GLU A 364 -26.65 -22.62 -2.23
CA GLU A 364 -27.88 -22.81 -2.99
C GLU A 364 -28.23 -21.54 -3.77
N LEU A 365 -28.04 -20.37 -3.16
CA LEU A 365 -28.30 -19.07 -3.75
C LEU A 365 -26.97 -18.38 -4.10
N ASN A 366 -26.46 -18.69 -5.29
CA ASN A 366 -25.16 -18.23 -5.79
C ASN A 366 -25.26 -17.08 -6.82
N SER A 367 -26.44 -16.54 -7.05
CA SER A 367 -26.68 -15.34 -7.86
C SER A 367 -27.97 -14.67 -7.42
N TRP A 368 -28.02 -13.34 -7.48
CA TRP A 368 -29.22 -12.56 -7.19
C TRP A 368 -29.26 -11.28 -8.01
N GLY A 369 -30.44 -10.90 -8.47
CA GLY A 369 -30.65 -9.70 -9.25
C GLY A 369 -32.09 -9.65 -9.81
N TRP A 370 -32.28 -8.90 -10.87
CA TRP A 370 -33.56 -8.75 -11.55
C TRP A 370 -33.50 -9.30 -12.95
N HIS A 371 -34.47 -10.16 -13.28
CA HIS A 371 -34.66 -10.71 -14.63
C HIS A 371 -35.02 -9.62 -15.63
N ASN A 372 -35.86 -8.68 -15.21
CA ASN A 372 -36.19 -7.46 -15.91
C ASN A 372 -35.72 -6.25 -15.07
N PHE A 373 -34.54 -5.69 -15.40
CA PHE A 373 -33.98 -4.54 -14.71
C PHE A 373 -34.39 -3.23 -15.36
N THR A 374 -34.58 -3.26 -16.67
CA THR A 374 -34.98 -2.11 -17.52
C THR A 374 -36.44 -2.15 -17.89
#